data_f003e51153fca56fce0765d11363fb35
#
_entry.id   f003e51153fca56fce0765d11363fb35
#
_cell.length_a   1.000
_cell.length_b   1.000
_cell.length_c   1.000
_cell.angle_alpha   90.00
_cell.angle_beta   90.00
_cell.angle_gamma   90.00
#
_symmetry.space_group_name_H-M   'P 1'
#
loop_
_entity.id
_entity.type
_entity.pdbx_description
1 polymer ?
#
loop_
_entity_poly.entity_id
_entity_poly.type
_entity_poly.pdbx_seq_one_letter_code
_entity_poly.pdbx_strand_id
1 'polypeptide(L)'
;MCGISGFFSFSVSYDSTSLYEINTWLQHRGPDDSGTWYDEKQGIALGHTRLAIVDLSPAGHQPMTSAGDRFVIAFNGEVYNHLALRKQLESQDSAPSWRGHSDTETLLACFSAWGIEATLKATVGMFALALWDKQEQQLTLARDRLGEKPLYWGWCGDTLLFGSELKALKAHPAFNAQVDRGSLSLLLRYNYIPAPYTIYQGIEKLPTGQFVQIKRGQRRSDVQTKTYWQLNQVIENGLANPFTGTDAQATDKLEQAIRQAVSGQMLSDVPLGAFLSGGVDSSTVVALMQQQSKQPVRTFAIGFDELGYNEAEYAKEVAQHLGTDHTELYVSAQDALDLVPRLPDIYCEPFADSSQLPTFLVSRMAKQHVTVALSGDGGDELFGGYNPYQFAPRVWSTLQRLPLPLRQIACCLLSGLPLPDKLAKLLRVFPAKDQEQFYRILMSHWDNPGQLVTAGNEYPTLINSTAQWPKTDCFEHWMMAMDAGQYMIDDILVKVDRAAMANSLETRVPLLDHRVVELAWQLPLHMKIRGGVGKWVLREVLYRHVPREMIERPKKGFSVPLGQWLRGPLRDWAEALLNKERLEQEGYFNSIVVRRVWSDHLQGKRDHARKLWGILMFQAWLEKQ
;
A
#
# COMPACT_ATOMS: atom_id res chain seq x y z
N MET A 1 12.35 -8.91 1.87
CA MET A 1 11.54 -8.32 2.98
C MET A 1 11.27 -9.34 4.06
N CYS A 2 11.01 -8.86 5.29
CA CYS A 2 10.93 -9.68 6.48
C CYS A 2 9.54 -9.63 7.12
N GLY A 3 9.33 -10.40 8.17
CA GLY A 3 8.23 -10.24 9.10
C GLY A 3 8.76 -9.85 10.47
N ILE A 4 8.15 -8.86 11.09
CA ILE A 4 8.41 -8.53 12.48
C ILE A 4 7.18 -8.81 13.33
N SER A 5 7.41 -9.23 14.56
CA SER A 5 6.37 -9.48 15.55
C SER A 5 6.89 -9.20 16.94
N GLY A 6 6.01 -9.03 17.89
CA GLY A 6 6.40 -8.90 19.28
C GLY A 6 5.28 -8.44 20.17
N PHE A 7 5.62 -8.40 21.45
CA PHE A 7 4.73 -7.90 22.48
C PHE A 7 5.52 -7.18 23.59
N PHE A 8 4.83 -6.30 24.32
CA PHE A 8 5.35 -5.66 25.51
C PHE A 8 4.28 -5.74 26.60
N SER A 9 4.47 -6.64 27.56
CA SER A 9 3.52 -6.90 28.64
C SER A 9 3.93 -6.19 29.93
N PHE A 10 2.96 -5.56 30.59
CA PHE A 10 3.20 -4.80 31.82
C PHE A 10 2.84 -5.58 33.09
N SER A 11 2.00 -6.60 33.00
CA SER A 11 1.46 -7.32 34.14
C SER A 11 1.59 -8.85 34.07
N VAL A 12 1.61 -9.40 32.86
CA VAL A 12 1.63 -10.86 32.65
C VAL A 12 2.97 -11.28 32.04
N SER A 13 3.59 -12.33 32.61
CA SER A 13 4.73 -12.98 31.97
C SER A 13 4.22 -14.00 30.97
N TYR A 14 4.62 -13.87 29.72
CA TYR A 14 4.43 -14.88 28.67
C TYR A 14 5.76 -15.57 28.41
N ASP A 15 5.73 -16.84 28.09
CA ASP A 15 6.94 -17.57 27.78
C ASP A 15 7.46 -17.31 26.35
N SER A 16 8.67 -17.70 26.10
CA SER A 16 9.30 -17.57 24.76
C SER A 16 8.63 -18.43 23.69
N THR A 17 7.85 -19.46 24.06
CA THR A 17 7.15 -20.33 23.10
C THR A 17 6.05 -19.57 22.38
N SER A 18 5.35 -18.66 23.07
CA SER A 18 4.34 -17.78 22.46
C SER A 18 4.92 -16.96 21.30
N LEU A 19 6.16 -16.48 21.45
CA LEU A 19 6.80 -15.68 20.38
C LEU A 19 7.19 -16.54 19.17
N TYR A 20 7.64 -17.77 19.42
CA TYR A 20 7.96 -18.70 18.35
C TYR A 20 6.70 -19.03 17.51
N GLU A 21 5.58 -19.31 18.17
CA GLU A 21 4.30 -19.57 17.49
C GLU A 21 3.85 -18.35 16.65
N ILE A 22 3.96 -17.13 17.19
CA ILE A 22 3.64 -15.90 16.46
C ILE A 22 4.48 -15.78 15.18
N ASN A 23 5.78 -16.07 15.24
CA ASN A 23 6.68 -16.01 14.09
C ASN A 23 6.28 -16.99 12.98
N THR A 24 5.73 -18.17 13.30
CA THR A 24 5.31 -19.14 12.28
C THR A 24 4.27 -18.57 11.32
N TRP A 25 3.41 -17.68 11.80
CA TRP A 25 2.41 -16.99 10.98
C TRP A 25 3.02 -16.00 9.98
N LEU A 26 4.28 -15.61 10.15
CA LEU A 26 5.00 -14.68 9.27
C LEU A 26 6.04 -15.37 8.38
N GLN A 27 6.19 -16.70 8.43
CA GLN A 27 7.25 -17.42 7.72
C GLN A 27 7.20 -17.23 6.21
N HIS A 28 6.00 -17.03 5.61
CA HIS A 28 5.85 -16.73 4.19
C HIS A 28 6.51 -15.40 3.80
N ARG A 29 6.69 -14.46 4.73
CA ARG A 29 7.39 -13.20 4.50
C ARG A 29 8.91 -13.39 4.51
N GLY A 30 9.41 -14.27 5.34
CA GLY A 30 10.84 -14.51 5.51
C GLY A 30 11.17 -15.97 5.74
N PRO A 31 11.30 -16.77 4.67
CA PRO A 31 11.53 -18.21 4.78
C PRO A 31 12.97 -18.61 5.08
N ASP A 32 13.95 -17.68 4.97
CA ASP A 32 15.37 -18.02 4.97
C ASP A 32 15.96 -18.15 6.38
N ASP A 33 15.43 -17.41 7.36
CA ASP A 33 15.89 -17.44 8.75
C ASP A 33 14.78 -16.95 9.69
N SER A 34 14.84 -17.33 10.96
CA SER A 34 13.91 -16.89 12.00
C SER A 34 14.62 -16.73 13.33
N GLY A 35 14.39 -15.62 14.00
CA GLY A 35 14.96 -15.34 15.31
C GLY A 35 13.97 -14.76 16.29
N THR A 36 14.28 -14.95 17.56
CA THR A 36 13.52 -14.41 18.69
C THR A 36 14.46 -13.84 19.74
N TRP A 37 14.05 -12.75 20.36
CA TRP A 37 14.74 -12.18 21.51
C TRP A 37 13.71 -11.81 22.57
N TYR A 38 14.02 -12.14 23.84
CA TYR A 38 13.09 -11.97 24.96
C TYR A 38 13.82 -11.47 26.20
N ASP A 39 13.28 -10.46 26.86
CA ASP A 39 13.68 -10.01 28.19
C ASP A 39 12.49 -10.20 29.15
N GLU A 40 12.53 -11.31 29.90
CA GLU A 40 11.46 -11.69 30.82
C GLU A 40 11.26 -10.65 31.91
N LYS A 41 12.34 -10.05 32.42
CA LYS A 41 12.26 -9.03 33.50
C LYS A 41 11.52 -7.78 33.05
N GLN A 42 11.69 -7.43 31.79
CA GLN A 42 11.05 -6.27 31.18
C GLN A 42 9.70 -6.60 30.54
N GLY A 43 9.41 -7.87 30.28
CA GLY A 43 8.19 -8.31 29.61
C GLY A 43 8.13 -7.95 28.12
N ILE A 44 9.29 -7.75 27.48
CA ILE A 44 9.40 -7.39 26.06
C ILE A 44 9.91 -8.56 25.22
N ALA A 45 9.27 -8.81 24.09
CA ALA A 45 9.66 -9.83 23.13
C ALA A 45 9.70 -9.26 21.71
N LEU A 46 10.73 -9.60 20.97
CA LEU A 46 10.93 -9.27 19.55
C LEU A 46 11.10 -10.54 18.75
N GLY A 47 10.32 -10.69 17.68
CA GLY A 47 10.39 -11.80 16.75
C GLY A 47 10.66 -11.28 15.33
N HIS A 48 11.38 -12.08 14.55
CA HIS A 48 11.74 -11.76 13.17
C HIS A 48 11.72 -13.00 12.29
N THR A 49 11.21 -12.88 11.07
CA THR A 49 11.37 -13.85 9.99
C THR A 49 12.07 -13.16 8.83
N ARG A 50 13.14 -13.75 8.32
CA ARG A 50 14.08 -13.14 7.38
C ARG A 50 13.90 -13.64 5.97
N LEU A 51 13.76 -12.71 5.02
CA LEU A 51 14.09 -12.92 3.62
C LEU A 51 15.47 -12.25 3.40
N ALA A 52 16.50 -13.03 3.20
CA ALA A 52 17.88 -12.55 3.09
C ALA A 52 18.11 -11.92 1.71
N ILE A 53 18.41 -10.61 1.66
CA ILE A 53 18.60 -9.85 0.43
C ILE A 53 19.93 -9.12 0.42
N VAL A 54 20.26 -8.41 1.51
CA VAL A 54 21.56 -7.77 1.74
C VAL A 54 22.21 -8.46 2.92
N ASP A 55 23.48 -8.84 2.75
CA ASP A 55 24.25 -9.65 3.71
C ASP A 55 23.64 -11.04 3.97
N LEU A 56 23.89 -11.97 3.09
CA LEU A 56 23.38 -13.35 3.19
C LEU A 56 24.05 -14.17 4.31
N SER A 57 25.01 -13.61 5.02
CA SER A 57 25.75 -14.25 6.10
C SER A 57 24.93 -14.28 7.41
N PRO A 58 25.37 -15.07 8.42
CA PRO A 58 24.77 -15.06 9.75
C PRO A 58 24.84 -13.69 10.47
N ALA A 59 25.72 -12.76 10.03
CA ALA A 59 25.78 -11.42 10.58
C ALA A 59 24.51 -10.58 10.35
N GLY A 60 23.71 -10.96 9.33
CA GLY A 60 22.40 -10.36 9.08
C GLY A 60 21.25 -10.95 9.90
N HIS A 61 21.49 -11.89 10.84
CA HIS A 61 20.47 -12.47 11.71
C HIS A 61 19.77 -11.42 12.57
N GLN A 62 18.46 -11.59 12.79
CA GLN A 62 17.63 -10.68 13.60
C GLN A 62 16.70 -11.49 14.52
N PRO A 63 16.32 -10.94 15.71
CA PRO A 63 16.62 -9.60 16.21
C PRO A 63 18.10 -9.35 16.42
N MET A 64 18.59 -8.16 16.00
CA MET A 64 20.00 -7.83 16.01
C MET A 64 20.32 -6.89 17.18
N THR A 65 21.44 -7.17 17.90
CA THR A 65 21.91 -6.32 18.99
C THR A 65 23.02 -5.38 18.49
N SER A 66 22.96 -4.11 18.90
CA SER A 66 23.99 -3.10 18.59
C SER A 66 25.37 -3.47 19.17
N ALA A 67 26.44 -2.96 18.60
CA ALA A 67 27.81 -3.24 19.05
C ALA A 67 28.02 -2.90 20.54
N GLY A 68 27.38 -1.83 21.04
CA GLY A 68 27.44 -1.43 22.46
C GLY A 68 26.39 -2.09 23.36
N ASP A 69 25.70 -3.13 22.90
CA ASP A 69 24.66 -3.89 23.62
C ASP A 69 23.47 -3.07 24.15
N ARG A 70 23.33 -1.80 23.73
CA ARG A 70 22.24 -0.92 24.16
C ARG A 70 20.92 -1.23 23.46
N PHE A 71 20.95 -1.40 22.14
CA PHE A 71 19.76 -1.56 21.32
C PHE A 71 19.59 -2.99 20.82
N VAL A 72 18.33 -3.43 20.73
CA VAL A 72 17.93 -4.65 20.01
C VAL A 72 16.86 -4.26 18.99
N ILE A 73 17.03 -4.66 17.73
CA ILE A 73 16.12 -4.32 16.64
C ILE A 73 15.55 -5.56 15.95
N ALA A 74 14.26 -5.51 15.64
CA ALA A 74 13.62 -6.30 14.59
C ALA A 74 13.20 -5.33 13.47
N PHE A 75 13.69 -5.57 12.26
CA PHE A 75 13.59 -4.65 11.12
C PHE A 75 13.07 -5.37 9.89
N ASN A 76 11.99 -4.85 9.31
CA ASN A 76 11.42 -5.28 8.04
C ASN A 76 11.57 -4.12 7.05
N GLY A 77 12.54 -4.18 6.16
CA GLY A 77 12.77 -3.11 5.19
C GLY A 77 14.13 -3.16 4.53
N GLU A 78 14.44 -2.06 3.84
CA GLU A 78 15.74 -1.80 3.20
C GLU A 78 16.11 -0.33 3.34
N VAL A 79 17.36 -0.06 3.73
CA VAL A 79 17.94 1.29 3.79
C VAL A 79 18.84 1.50 2.59
N TYR A 80 18.33 2.10 1.54
CA TYR A 80 19.01 2.25 0.25
C TYR A 80 20.29 3.09 0.32
N ASN A 81 20.39 3.99 1.28
CA ASN A 81 21.57 4.83 1.47
C ASN A 81 22.52 4.36 2.58
N HIS A 82 22.42 3.10 3.06
CA HIS A 82 23.17 2.61 4.20
C HIS A 82 24.70 2.74 4.03
N LEU A 83 25.22 2.55 2.82
CA LEU A 83 26.66 2.73 2.54
C LEU A 83 27.13 4.18 2.72
N ALA A 84 26.27 5.17 2.39
CA ALA A 84 26.57 6.57 2.62
C ALA A 84 26.52 6.91 4.12
N LEU A 85 25.56 6.34 4.87
CA LEU A 85 25.46 6.49 6.32
C LEU A 85 26.68 5.88 7.03
N ARG A 86 27.18 4.71 6.59
CA ARG A 86 28.45 4.13 7.10
C ARG A 86 29.61 5.07 6.94
N LYS A 87 29.82 5.61 5.74
CA LYS A 87 30.90 6.59 5.48
C LYS A 87 30.78 7.83 6.37
N GLN A 88 29.54 8.28 6.63
CA GLN A 88 29.32 9.42 7.53
C GLN A 88 29.70 9.08 8.98
N LEU A 89 29.31 7.90 9.50
CA LEU A 89 29.71 7.43 10.82
C LEU A 89 31.25 7.29 10.94
N GLU A 90 31.89 6.73 9.92
CA GLU A 90 33.36 6.60 9.85
C GLU A 90 34.06 7.97 9.90
N SER A 91 33.55 8.95 9.15
CA SER A 91 34.09 10.31 9.15
C SER A 91 33.89 11.07 10.47
N GLN A 92 32.98 10.60 11.32
CA GLN A 92 32.68 11.15 12.65
C GLN A 92 33.32 10.36 13.79
N ASP A 93 34.19 9.39 13.51
CA ASP A 93 34.75 8.44 14.48
C ASP A 93 33.69 7.74 15.37
N SER A 94 32.50 7.56 14.83
CA SER A 94 31.32 6.97 15.52
C SER A 94 30.94 5.58 14.98
N ALA A 95 31.68 5.07 14.00
CA ALA A 95 31.48 3.76 13.42
C ALA A 95 31.92 2.64 14.38
N PRO A 96 31.16 1.57 14.55
CA PRO A 96 31.61 0.38 15.26
C PRO A 96 32.58 -0.44 14.39
N SER A 97 33.18 -1.47 14.98
CA SER A 97 33.75 -2.56 14.18
C SER A 97 32.62 -3.33 13.52
N TRP A 98 32.49 -3.23 12.20
CA TRP A 98 31.43 -3.87 11.43
C TRP A 98 31.56 -5.40 11.45
N ARG A 99 30.47 -6.13 11.73
CA ARG A 99 30.41 -7.59 11.71
C ARG A 99 30.04 -8.14 10.33
N GLY A 100 29.24 -7.35 9.60
CA GLY A 100 28.75 -7.66 8.28
C GLY A 100 28.58 -6.40 7.42
N HIS A 101 27.77 -6.52 6.38
CA HIS A 101 27.48 -5.37 5.50
C HIS A 101 25.97 -5.06 5.43
N SER A 102 25.16 -5.59 6.36
CA SER A 102 23.73 -5.34 6.39
C SER A 102 23.40 -3.88 6.70
N ASP A 103 22.33 -3.39 6.12
CA ASP A 103 21.75 -2.09 6.42
C ASP A 103 21.21 -2.00 7.86
N THR A 104 20.72 -3.11 8.42
CA THR A 104 20.26 -3.22 9.80
C THR A 104 21.36 -2.89 10.82
N GLU A 105 22.58 -3.40 10.62
CA GLU A 105 23.74 -3.05 11.46
C GLU A 105 24.07 -1.57 11.35
N THR A 106 23.95 -1.01 10.14
CA THR A 106 24.15 0.42 9.91
C THR A 106 23.14 1.26 10.66
N LEU A 107 21.84 0.88 10.64
CA LEU A 107 20.81 1.57 11.42
C LEU A 107 21.09 1.56 12.91
N LEU A 108 21.49 0.42 13.48
CA LEU A 108 21.84 0.31 14.89
C LEU A 108 23.00 1.23 15.29
N ALA A 109 24.00 1.37 14.42
CA ALA A 109 25.11 2.30 14.62
C ALA A 109 24.62 3.76 14.56
N CYS A 110 23.76 4.10 13.60
CA CYS A 110 23.16 5.43 13.50
C CYS A 110 22.29 5.76 14.73
N PHE A 111 21.45 4.84 15.21
CA PHE A 111 20.67 5.05 16.44
C PHE A 111 21.56 5.31 17.65
N SER A 112 22.68 4.61 17.73
CA SER A 112 23.66 4.78 18.81
C SER A 112 24.36 6.14 18.76
N ALA A 113 24.71 6.62 17.57
CA ALA A 113 25.45 7.85 17.36
C ALA A 113 24.57 9.11 17.35
N TRP A 114 23.42 9.06 16.68
CA TRP A 114 22.61 10.24 16.38
C TRP A 114 21.25 10.26 17.10
N GLY A 115 20.85 9.14 17.69
CA GLY A 115 19.52 8.96 18.27
C GLY A 115 18.45 8.66 17.22
N ILE A 116 17.20 8.41 17.69
CA ILE A 116 16.16 7.80 16.88
C ILE A 116 15.66 8.75 15.77
N GLU A 117 15.22 9.95 16.12
CA GLU A 117 14.60 10.87 15.15
C GLU A 117 15.59 11.33 14.07
N ALA A 118 16.83 11.65 14.43
CA ALA A 118 17.84 12.06 13.47
C ALA A 118 18.17 10.92 12.48
N THR A 119 18.26 9.69 12.96
CA THR A 119 18.48 8.51 12.11
C THR A 119 17.32 8.30 11.15
N LEU A 120 16.04 8.33 11.63
CA LEU A 120 14.87 8.19 10.77
C LEU A 120 14.81 9.26 9.68
N LYS A 121 15.19 10.51 9.99
CA LYS A 121 15.27 11.60 9.01
C LYS A 121 16.39 11.40 7.98
N ALA A 122 17.54 10.86 8.38
CA ALA A 122 18.68 10.62 7.50
C ALA A 122 18.49 9.39 6.60
N THR A 123 17.66 8.45 6.99
CA THR A 123 17.42 7.20 6.26
C THR A 123 16.65 7.45 4.96
N VAL A 124 17.13 6.89 3.85
CA VAL A 124 16.40 6.74 2.59
C VAL A 124 16.08 5.27 2.44
N GLY A 125 14.80 4.92 2.49
CA GLY A 125 14.39 3.51 2.45
C GLY A 125 12.94 3.30 2.81
N MET A 126 12.52 2.05 2.71
CA MET A 126 11.23 1.52 3.08
C MET A 126 11.38 0.63 4.31
N PHE A 127 10.60 0.84 5.35
CA PHE A 127 10.76 0.06 6.58
C PHE A 127 9.58 0.10 7.55
N ALA A 128 9.51 -0.96 8.33
CA ALA A 128 8.85 -1.02 9.63
C ALA A 128 9.84 -1.61 10.63
N LEU A 129 9.94 -1.05 11.83
CA LEU A 129 10.87 -1.54 12.83
C LEU A 129 10.30 -1.51 14.25
N ALA A 130 10.83 -2.42 15.08
CA ALA A 130 10.70 -2.41 16.52
C ALA A 130 12.10 -2.37 17.13
N LEU A 131 12.39 -1.33 17.90
CA LEU A 131 13.69 -1.07 18.52
C LEU A 131 13.52 -1.01 20.04
N TRP A 132 14.20 -1.88 20.76
CA TRP A 132 14.27 -1.85 22.22
C TRP A 132 15.56 -1.17 22.70
N ASP A 133 15.42 -0.14 23.51
CA ASP A 133 16.53 0.51 24.23
C ASP A 133 16.61 -0.08 25.65
N LYS A 134 17.65 -0.89 25.90
CA LYS A 134 17.86 -1.54 27.21
C LYS A 134 18.17 -0.54 28.32
N GLN A 135 18.79 0.61 28.01
CA GLN A 135 19.12 1.64 28.99
C GLN A 135 17.89 2.45 29.42
N GLU A 136 17.11 2.90 28.43
CA GLU A 136 15.90 3.69 28.67
C GLU A 136 14.67 2.82 29.00
N GLN A 137 14.78 1.48 28.85
CA GLN A 137 13.66 0.54 28.96
C GLN A 137 12.46 0.98 28.11
N GLN A 138 12.74 1.29 26.85
CA GLN A 138 11.80 1.90 25.94
C GLN A 138 11.71 1.13 24.62
N LEU A 139 10.49 0.79 24.24
CA LEU A 139 10.19 0.27 22.89
C LEU A 139 9.90 1.45 21.96
N THR A 140 10.55 1.46 20.80
CA THR A 140 10.22 2.34 19.68
C THR A 140 9.68 1.50 18.53
N LEU A 141 8.48 1.84 18.04
CA LEU A 141 7.94 1.34 16.79
C LEU A 141 7.99 2.48 15.77
N ALA A 142 8.50 2.24 14.57
CA ALA A 142 8.57 3.25 13.52
C ALA A 142 8.17 2.68 12.15
N ARG A 143 7.55 3.52 11.32
CA ARG A 143 7.12 3.19 9.96
C ARG A 143 7.69 4.20 8.97
N ASP A 144 8.05 3.74 7.78
CA ASP A 144 8.61 4.57 6.72
C ASP A 144 7.69 5.71 6.27
N ARG A 145 8.25 6.63 5.46
CA ARG A 145 7.61 7.89 5.07
C ARG A 145 6.28 7.73 4.36
N LEU A 146 6.15 6.70 3.52
CA LEU A 146 4.96 6.47 2.67
C LEU A 146 4.22 5.19 3.02
N GLY A 147 4.70 4.45 4.05
CA GLY A 147 4.03 3.24 4.53
C GLY A 147 4.16 2.05 3.60
N GLU A 148 5.27 1.96 2.86
CA GLU A 148 5.57 0.81 2.00
C GLU A 148 5.63 -0.49 2.80
N LYS A 149 6.08 -0.42 4.06
CA LYS A 149 6.09 -1.57 4.95
C LYS A 149 4.99 -1.49 5.99
N PRO A 150 4.26 -2.60 6.22
CA PRO A 150 3.16 -2.63 7.18
C PRO A 150 3.66 -2.71 8.62
N LEU A 151 2.95 -2.02 9.52
CA LEU A 151 3.14 -2.15 10.95
C LEU A 151 1.81 -1.94 11.68
N TYR A 152 1.31 -3.02 12.28
CA TYR A 152 0.14 -3.04 13.14
C TYR A 152 0.57 -3.02 14.59
N TRP A 153 -0.18 -2.33 15.42
CA TRP A 153 0.06 -2.27 16.85
C TRP A 153 -1.23 -2.01 17.63
N GLY A 154 -1.28 -2.39 18.89
CA GLY A 154 -2.43 -2.11 19.73
C GLY A 154 -2.39 -2.82 21.07
N TRP A 155 -3.30 -2.42 21.95
CA TRP A 155 -3.37 -2.93 23.30
C TRP A 155 -4.46 -3.98 23.46
N CYS A 156 -4.09 -5.12 24.01
CA CYS A 156 -4.98 -6.18 24.47
C CYS A 156 -4.80 -6.32 25.98
N GLY A 157 -5.69 -5.69 26.77
CA GLY A 157 -5.48 -5.52 28.20
C GLY A 157 -4.22 -4.68 28.49
N ASP A 158 -3.32 -5.21 29.32
CA ASP A 158 -2.05 -4.58 29.68
C ASP A 158 -0.87 -5.02 28.78
N THR A 159 -1.17 -5.71 27.69
CA THR A 159 -0.17 -6.17 26.74
C THR A 159 -0.29 -5.40 25.43
N LEU A 160 0.78 -4.73 25.05
CA LEU A 160 0.94 -4.18 23.71
C LEU A 160 1.37 -5.27 22.75
N LEU A 161 0.65 -5.43 21.65
CA LEU A 161 0.99 -6.32 20.54
C LEU A 161 1.41 -5.51 19.33
N PHE A 162 2.37 -6.00 18.55
CA PHE A 162 2.76 -5.38 17.28
C PHE A 162 3.29 -6.40 16.28
N GLY A 163 3.19 -6.06 14.99
CA GLY A 163 3.70 -6.94 13.95
C GLY A 163 3.38 -6.48 12.54
N SER A 164 3.97 -7.16 11.58
CA SER A 164 3.80 -6.89 10.15
C SER A 164 2.40 -7.28 9.64
N GLU A 165 1.73 -8.22 10.28
CA GLU A 165 0.41 -8.72 9.86
C GLU A 165 -0.48 -9.04 11.06
N LEU A 166 -1.79 -8.79 10.93
CA LEU A 166 -2.78 -9.01 12.00
C LEU A 166 -2.86 -10.45 12.49
N LYS A 167 -2.59 -11.43 11.60
CA LYS A 167 -2.58 -12.86 11.99
C LYS A 167 -1.50 -13.19 13.00
N ALA A 168 -0.37 -12.47 12.99
CA ALA A 168 0.66 -12.60 14.01
C ALA A 168 0.19 -12.07 15.37
N LEU A 169 -0.49 -10.91 15.39
CA LEU A 169 -1.07 -10.38 16.63
C LEU A 169 -2.15 -11.32 17.17
N LYS A 170 -3.01 -11.85 16.27
CA LYS A 170 -4.10 -12.77 16.63
C LYS A 170 -3.61 -14.08 17.27
N ALA A 171 -2.42 -14.52 16.91
CA ALA A 171 -1.82 -15.74 17.48
C ALA A 171 -1.37 -15.56 18.94
N HIS A 172 -1.26 -14.34 19.46
CA HIS A 172 -0.85 -14.09 20.83
C HIS A 172 -2.00 -14.38 21.83
N PRO A 173 -1.76 -15.06 22.95
CA PRO A 173 -2.81 -15.43 23.93
C PRO A 173 -3.60 -14.22 24.51
N ALA A 174 -2.99 -13.04 24.58
CA ALA A 174 -3.67 -11.82 25.03
C ALA A 174 -4.66 -11.26 24.01
N PHE A 175 -4.62 -11.72 22.75
CA PHE A 175 -5.46 -11.15 21.70
C PHE A 175 -6.94 -11.48 21.91
N ASN A 176 -7.76 -10.44 22.09
CA ASN A 176 -9.20 -10.56 22.33
C ASN A 176 -10.01 -9.48 21.58
N ALA A 177 -9.41 -8.86 20.56
CA ALA A 177 -10.03 -7.77 19.85
C ALA A 177 -11.25 -8.23 19.04
N GLN A 178 -12.31 -7.42 19.08
CA GLN A 178 -13.57 -7.65 18.36
C GLN A 178 -13.53 -6.98 16.98
N VAL A 179 -14.36 -7.48 16.07
CA VAL A 179 -14.55 -6.85 14.76
C VAL A 179 -15.10 -5.43 14.92
N ASP A 180 -14.45 -4.48 14.26
CA ASP A 180 -14.82 -3.08 14.26
C ASP A 180 -15.81 -2.75 13.13
N ARG A 181 -17.04 -2.39 13.49
CA ARG A 181 -18.11 -2.09 12.53
C ARG A 181 -17.92 -0.75 11.81
N GLY A 182 -17.21 0.19 12.43
CA GLY A 182 -16.83 1.45 11.78
C GLY A 182 -15.83 1.20 10.65
N SER A 183 -14.81 0.41 10.91
CA SER A 183 -13.83 -0.04 9.90
C SER A 183 -14.46 -0.88 8.81
N LEU A 184 -15.43 -1.75 9.14
CA LEU A 184 -16.23 -2.48 8.14
C LEU A 184 -17.01 -1.52 7.23
N SER A 185 -17.55 -0.43 7.76
CA SER A 185 -18.19 0.61 6.95
C SER A 185 -17.21 1.29 6.00
N LEU A 186 -15.96 1.54 6.43
CA LEU A 186 -14.91 2.09 5.59
C LEU A 186 -14.49 1.10 4.48
N LEU A 187 -14.37 -0.20 4.80
CA LEU A 187 -14.14 -1.23 3.79
C LEU A 187 -15.19 -1.19 2.68
N LEU A 188 -16.48 -1.08 3.03
CA LEU A 188 -17.53 -1.03 2.04
C LEU A 188 -17.53 0.26 1.21
N ARG A 189 -17.07 1.37 1.79
CA ARG A 189 -16.92 2.62 1.07
C ARG A 189 -15.79 2.56 0.06
N TYR A 190 -14.60 2.08 0.48
CA TYR A 190 -13.36 2.21 -0.28
C TYR A 190 -12.84 0.90 -0.88
N ASN A 191 -13.34 -0.27 -0.47
CA ASN A 191 -12.81 -1.60 -0.72
C ASN A 191 -11.50 -1.92 0.02
N TYR A 192 -11.06 -1.05 0.89
CA TYR A 192 -9.95 -1.22 1.84
C TYR A 192 -10.26 -0.48 3.14
N ILE A 193 -9.50 -0.74 4.20
CA ILE A 193 -9.64 -0.03 5.48
C ILE A 193 -8.51 1.00 5.59
N PRO A 194 -8.81 2.32 5.56
CA PRO A 194 -7.78 3.37 5.69
C PRO A 194 -7.10 3.39 7.06
N ALA A 195 -5.81 3.73 7.09
CA ALA A 195 -5.11 4.03 8.33
C ALA A 195 -5.76 5.20 9.10
N PRO A 196 -5.70 5.21 10.43
CA PRO A 196 -5.03 4.25 11.30
C PRO A 196 -5.84 2.98 11.59
N TYR A 197 -7.05 2.85 11.05
CA TYR A 197 -8.01 1.81 11.40
C TYR A 197 -7.59 0.43 10.87
N THR A 198 -8.03 -0.62 11.57
CA THR A 198 -7.99 -2.01 11.15
C THR A 198 -9.36 -2.64 11.33
N ILE A 199 -9.53 -3.88 10.87
CA ILE A 199 -10.78 -4.63 11.10
C ILE A 199 -11.04 -4.93 12.57
N TYR A 200 -10.07 -4.76 13.46
CA TYR A 200 -10.17 -5.05 14.89
C TYR A 200 -10.16 -3.80 15.74
N GLN A 201 -11.07 -3.74 16.73
CA GLN A 201 -11.10 -2.68 17.73
C GLN A 201 -9.82 -2.63 18.56
N GLY A 202 -9.25 -1.43 18.73
CA GLY A 202 -8.06 -1.20 19.55
C GLY A 202 -6.74 -1.64 18.93
N ILE A 203 -6.76 -2.16 17.70
CA ILE A 203 -5.58 -2.43 16.89
C ILE A 203 -5.53 -1.41 15.75
N GLU A 204 -4.37 -0.82 15.54
CA GLU A 204 -4.18 0.29 14.60
C GLU A 204 -3.02 0.00 13.63
N LYS A 205 -3.05 0.61 12.46
CA LYS A 205 -1.89 0.77 11.58
C LYS A 205 -1.07 1.95 12.07
N LEU A 206 0.22 1.78 12.32
CA LEU A 206 1.07 2.93 12.64
C LEU A 206 1.08 3.88 11.44
N PRO A 207 0.75 5.17 11.60
CA PRO A 207 0.72 6.11 10.49
C PRO A 207 2.09 6.29 9.83
N THR A 208 2.10 6.67 8.57
CA THR A 208 3.30 6.87 7.74
C THR A 208 4.15 8.03 8.23
N GLY A 209 5.48 7.88 8.15
CA GLY A 209 6.42 8.92 8.58
C GLY A 209 6.38 9.20 10.09
N GLN A 210 5.89 8.25 10.88
CA GLN A 210 5.75 8.39 12.33
C GLN A 210 6.46 7.29 13.09
N PHE A 211 6.74 7.58 14.35
CA PHE A 211 7.19 6.60 15.34
C PHE A 211 6.50 6.83 16.68
N VAL A 212 6.44 5.79 17.48
CA VAL A 212 5.91 5.83 18.84
C VAL A 212 6.95 5.27 19.80
N GLN A 213 7.05 5.86 20.99
CA GLN A 213 7.96 5.43 22.05
C GLN A 213 7.15 5.10 23.30
N ILE A 214 7.35 3.91 23.84
CA ILE A 214 6.55 3.36 24.93
C ILE A 214 7.48 2.87 26.02
N LYS A 215 7.37 3.45 27.23
CA LYS A 215 8.10 3.04 28.42
C LYS A 215 7.24 2.14 29.30
N ARG A 216 7.88 1.25 30.05
CA ARG A 216 7.16 0.42 31.02
C ARG A 216 6.42 1.28 32.05
N GLY A 217 5.16 0.92 32.31
CA GLY A 217 4.31 1.66 33.25
C GLY A 217 3.71 2.96 32.70
N GLN A 218 3.99 3.32 31.46
CA GLN A 218 3.34 4.46 30.81
C GLN A 218 1.86 4.14 30.57
N ARG A 219 0.97 5.09 30.90
CA ARG A 219 -0.47 4.94 30.63
C ARG A 219 -0.70 4.95 29.12
N ARG A 220 -1.62 4.12 28.66
CA ARG A 220 -2.03 4.08 27.24
C ARG A 220 -2.43 5.45 26.71
N SER A 221 -3.15 6.24 27.52
CA SER A 221 -3.58 7.61 27.16
C SER A 221 -2.43 8.58 26.92
N ASP A 222 -1.25 8.31 27.47
CA ASP A 222 -0.09 9.20 27.42
C ASP A 222 0.87 8.82 26.28
N VAL A 223 0.58 7.73 25.57
CA VAL A 223 1.34 7.29 24.41
C VAL A 223 0.94 8.14 23.20
N GLN A 224 1.92 8.87 22.67
CA GLN A 224 1.73 9.73 21.49
C GLN A 224 2.68 9.35 20.38
N THR A 225 2.19 9.38 19.15
CA THR A 225 3.02 9.26 17.96
C THR A 225 3.77 10.56 17.71
N LYS A 226 5.02 10.44 17.24
CA LYS A 226 5.86 11.56 16.80
C LYS A 226 6.06 11.46 15.30
N THR A 227 5.94 12.59 14.62
CA THR A 227 6.10 12.67 13.16
C THR A 227 7.52 13.11 12.84
N TYR A 228 8.25 12.32 12.05
CA TYR A 228 9.57 12.69 11.53
C TYR A 228 9.53 13.14 10.06
N TRP A 229 8.46 12.79 9.33
CA TRP A 229 8.18 13.23 7.96
C TRP A 229 6.68 13.23 7.71
N GLN A 230 6.16 14.20 6.95
CA GLN A 230 4.73 14.34 6.70
C GLN A 230 4.45 14.73 5.25
N LEU A 231 3.66 13.93 4.54
CA LEU A 231 3.31 14.17 3.14
C LEU A 231 2.61 15.53 2.94
N ASN A 232 1.68 15.90 3.81
CA ASN A 232 0.98 17.20 3.71
C ASN A 232 1.95 18.38 3.73
N GLN A 233 2.98 18.34 4.58
CA GLN A 233 3.99 19.39 4.63
C GLN A 233 4.84 19.43 3.36
N VAL A 234 5.14 18.27 2.77
CA VAL A 234 5.84 18.18 1.48
C VAL A 234 5.00 18.79 0.37
N ILE A 235 3.70 18.50 0.33
CA ILE A 235 2.75 19.05 -0.64
C ILE A 235 2.71 20.58 -0.51
N GLU A 236 2.46 21.11 0.70
CA GLU A 236 2.35 22.54 0.95
C GLU A 236 3.65 23.28 0.65
N ASN A 237 4.79 22.73 1.06
CA ASN A 237 6.11 23.31 0.79
C ASN A 237 6.44 23.29 -0.71
N GLY A 238 6.10 22.19 -1.40
CA GLY A 238 6.33 22.06 -2.84
C GLY A 238 5.50 23.08 -3.64
N LEU A 239 4.21 23.20 -3.33
CA LEU A 239 3.31 24.15 -3.99
C LEU A 239 3.66 25.62 -3.66
N ALA A 240 4.17 25.88 -2.45
CA ALA A 240 4.64 27.22 -2.07
C ALA A 240 5.97 27.61 -2.74
N ASN A 241 6.78 26.63 -3.14
CA ASN A 241 8.09 26.81 -3.79
C ASN A 241 8.13 26.04 -5.12
N PRO A 242 7.30 26.41 -6.11
CA PRO A 242 7.18 25.66 -7.34
C PRO A 242 8.47 25.73 -8.15
N PHE A 243 8.71 24.66 -8.92
CA PHE A 243 9.80 24.62 -9.88
C PHE A 243 9.61 25.68 -10.98
N THR A 244 10.62 26.53 -11.16
CA THR A 244 10.58 27.69 -12.08
C THR A 244 11.40 27.49 -13.36
N GLY A 245 12.04 26.32 -13.53
CA GLY A 245 12.85 26.00 -14.72
C GLY A 245 11.99 25.67 -15.94
N THR A 246 12.68 25.46 -17.07
CA THR A 246 12.07 25.04 -18.32
C THR A 246 11.59 23.59 -18.27
N ASP A 247 10.76 23.19 -19.25
CA ASP A 247 10.31 21.80 -19.44
C ASP A 247 11.51 20.82 -19.52
N ALA A 248 12.55 21.17 -20.28
CA ALA A 248 13.75 20.36 -20.40
C ALA A 248 14.46 20.17 -19.04
N GLN A 249 14.63 21.26 -18.29
CA GLN A 249 15.25 21.20 -16.97
C GLN A 249 14.41 20.38 -15.96
N ALA A 250 13.06 20.46 -16.04
CA ALA A 250 12.18 19.62 -15.22
C ALA A 250 12.36 18.13 -15.55
N THR A 251 12.42 17.81 -16.84
CA THR A 251 12.64 16.43 -17.32
C THR A 251 14.00 15.91 -16.90
N ASP A 252 15.08 16.70 -17.03
CA ASP A 252 16.43 16.33 -16.61
C ASP A 252 16.51 16.05 -15.10
N LYS A 253 15.91 16.96 -14.29
CA LYS A 253 15.92 16.85 -12.85
C LYS A 253 15.11 15.63 -12.37
N LEU A 254 13.97 15.36 -13.00
CA LEU A 254 13.16 14.19 -12.68
C LEU A 254 13.86 12.89 -13.09
N GLU A 255 14.43 12.83 -14.29
CA GLU A 255 15.20 11.66 -14.72
C GLU A 255 16.35 11.36 -13.77
N GLN A 256 17.10 12.39 -13.36
CA GLN A 256 18.19 12.24 -12.40
C GLN A 256 17.71 11.71 -11.04
N ALA A 257 16.59 12.24 -10.52
CA ALA A 257 16.03 11.79 -9.25
C ALA A 257 15.56 10.32 -9.31
N ILE A 258 14.84 9.93 -10.38
CA ILE A 258 14.39 8.54 -10.56
C ILE A 258 15.58 7.61 -10.78
N ARG A 259 16.58 8.02 -11.58
CA ARG A 259 17.83 7.26 -11.79
C ARG A 259 18.55 6.99 -10.48
N GLN A 260 18.63 7.98 -9.60
CA GLN A 260 19.23 7.83 -8.28
C GLN A 260 18.44 6.88 -7.37
N ALA A 261 17.10 6.97 -7.40
CA ALA A 261 16.22 6.06 -6.67
C ALA A 261 16.38 4.62 -7.17
N VAL A 262 16.34 4.41 -8.48
CA VAL A 262 16.55 3.09 -9.12
C VAL A 262 17.92 2.53 -8.73
N SER A 263 18.99 3.33 -8.82
CA SER A 263 20.35 2.91 -8.45
C SER A 263 20.43 2.39 -7.01
N GLY A 264 19.84 3.12 -6.06
CA GLY A 264 19.78 2.69 -4.66
C GLY A 264 18.95 1.42 -4.45
N GLN A 265 17.84 1.31 -5.17
CA GLN A 265 16.92 0.17 -5.05
C GLN A 265 17.37 -1.07 -5.85
N MET A 266 18.38 -0.95 -6.71
CA MET A 266 19.03 -2.11 -7.36
C MET A 266 20.08 -2.78 -6.47
N LEU A 267 20.41 -2.23 -5.30
CA LEU A 267 21.36 -2.85 -4.37
C LEU A 267 20.76 -4.15 -3.80
N SER A 268 21.38 -5.29 -4.14
CA SER A 268 20.90 -6.62 -3.74
C SER A 268 22.01 -7.66 -3.95
N ASP A 269 22.15 -8.58 -3.01
CA ASP A 269 23.04 -9.76 -3.11
C ASP A 269 22.33 -10.98 -3.73
N VAL A 270 21.03 -10.82 -4.08
CA VAL A 270 20.18 -11.85 -4.70
C VAL A 270 19.66 -11.40 -6.07
N PRO A 271 19.15 -12.32 -6.91
CA PRO A 271 18.59 -11.97 -8.21
C PRO A 271 17.44 -10.95 -8.11
N LEU A 272 17.52 -9.93 -8.98
CA LEU A 272 16.60 -8.81 -9.03
C LEU A 272 16.00 -8.66 -10.43
N GLY A 273 14.75 -8.19 -10.51
CA GLY A 273 14.01 -7.90 -11.73
C GLY A 273 13.02 -6.76 -11.57
N ALA A 274 12.08 -6.63 -12.49
CA ALA A 274 11.02 -5.62 -12.44
C ALA A 274 9.71 -6.10 -13.05
N PHE A 275 8.60 -5.57 -12.57
CA PHE A 275 7.31 -5.69 -13.23
C PHE A 275 7.24 -4.72 -14.41
N LEU A 276 6.78 -5.21 -15.56
CA LEU A 276 6.64 -4.43 -16.78
C LEU A 276 5.24 -4.62 -17.37
N SER A 277 4.42 -3.58 -17.33
CA SER A 277 3.07 -3.58 -17.92
C SER A 277 3.02 -2.91 -19.31
N GLY A 278 4.15 -2.37 -19.79
CA GLY A 278 4.19 -1.51 -20.96
C GLY A 278 3.50 -0.15 -20.77
N GLY A 279 3.14 0.21 -19.53
CA GLY A 279 2.67 1.53 -19.14
C GLY A 279 3.82 2.51 -18.88
N VAL A 280 3.52 3.81 -18.76
CA VAL A 280 4.53 4.87 -18.59
C VAL A 280 5.43 4.61 -17.39
N ASP A 281 4.87 4.28 -16.25
CA ASP A 281 5.58 4.19 -14.96
C ASP A 281 6.56 3.01 -14.95
N SER A 282 6.05 1.80 -15.20
CA SER A 282 6.87 0.58 -15.23
C SER A 282 7.94 0.64 -16.32
N SER A 283 7.60 1.17 -17.49
CA SER A 283 8.57 1.32 -18.59
C SER A 283 9.67 2.33 -18.26
N THR A 284 9.35 3.43 -17.54
CA THR A 284 10.36 4.39 -17.07
C THR A 284 11.33 3.75 -16.08
N VAL A 285 10.79 3.02 -15.09
CA VAL A 285 11.62 2.31 -14.11
C VAL A 285 12.53 1.30 -14.80
N VAL A 286 11.98 0.45 -15.68
CA VAL A 286 12.73 -0.59 -16.40
C VAL A 286 13.78 0.02 -17.34
N ALA A 287 13.46 1.08 -18.07
CA ALA A 287 14.42 1.77 -18.94
C ALA A 287 15.62 2.29 -18.16
N LEU A 288 15.39 2.93 -17.00
CA LEU A 288 16.45 3.44 -16.15
C LEU A 288 17.23 2.33 -15.43
N MET A 289 16.58 1.19 -15.13
CA MET A 289 17.28 -0.01 -14.65
C MET A 289 18.22 -0.57 -15.70
N GLN A 290 17.74 -0.77 -16.94
CA GLN A 290 18.52 -1.35 -18.02
C GLN A 290 19.75 -0.49 -18.38
N GLN A 291 19.62 0.84 -18.32
CA GLN A 291 20.75 1.74 -18.53
C GLN A 291 21.85 1.62 -17.46
N GLN A 292 21.50 1.21 -16.26
CA GLN A 292 22.42 1.03 -15.14
C GLN A 292 22.93 -0.41 -15.00
N SER A 293 22.35 -1.34 -15.76
CA SER A 293 22.73 -2.75 -15.75
C SER A 293 23.61 -3.10 -16.96
N LYS A 294 24.66 -3.90 -16.69
CA LYS A 294 25.50 -4.48 -17.76
C LYS A 294 24.89 -5.72 -18.39
N GLN A 295 23.90 -6.31 -17.76
CA GLN A 295 23.20 -7.51 -18.20
C GLN A 295 21.73 -7.17 -18.48
N PRO A 296 21.04 -7.96 -19.34
CA PRO A 296 19.61 -7.82 -19.52
C PRO A 296 18.87 -7.90 -18.17
N VAL A 297 18.08 -6.87 -17.85
CA VAL A 297 17.23 -6.86 -16.65
C VAL A 297 16.09 -7.87 -16.83
N ARG A 298 15.84 -8.70 -15.84
CA ARG A 298 14.69 -9.62 -15.86
C ARG A 298 13.41 -8.83 -15.68
N THR A 299 12.47 -8.99 -16.61
CA THR A 299 11.18 -8.29 -16.56
C THR A 299 10.01 -9.27 -16.64
N PHE A 300 8.92 -8.94 -15.94
CA PHE A 300 7.78 -9.83 -15.79
C PHE A 300 6.49 -9.11 -16.13
N ALA A 301 5.66 -9.74 -16.96
CA ALA A 301 4.32 -9.28 -17.31
C ALA A 301 3.28 -10.39 -17.16
N ILE A 302 2.04 -9.99 -16.92
CA ILE A 302 0.90 -10.89 -16.91
C ILE A 302 -0.09 -10.48 -18.00
N GLY A 303 -0.56 -11.44 -18.78
CA GLY A 303 -1.66 -11.31 -19.72
C GLY A 303 -2.84 -12.17 -19.29
N PHE A 304 -4.02 -11.87 -19.84
CA PHE A 304 -5.20 -12.70 -19.71
C PHE A 304 -5.58 -13.26 -21.07
N ASP A 305 -6.00 -14.52 -21.10
CA ASP A 305 -6.47 -15.17 -22.34
C ASP A 305 -7.76 -14.53 -22.88
N GLU A 306 -8.48 -13.76 -22.07
CA GLU A 306 -9.73 -13.12 -22.44
C GLU A 306 -9.48 -11.89 -23.34
N LEU A 307 -10.22 -11.83 -24.47
CA LEU A 307 -10.17 -10.74 -25.44
C LEU A 307 -10.43 -9.37 -24.76
N GLY A 308 -9.44 -8.47 -24.87
CA GLY A 308 -9.55 -7.09 -24.37
C GLY A 308 -8.83 -6.78 -23.06
N TYR A 309 -8.26 -7.79 -22.39
CA TYR A 309 -7.52 -7.63 -21.11
C TYR A 309 -6.02 -7.93 -21.24
N ASN A 310 -5.49 -8.15 -22.46
CA ASN A 310 -4.10 -8.52 -22.68
C ASN A 310 -3.19 -7.28 -22.79
N GLU A 311 -2.48 -6.93 -21.72
CA GLU A 311 -1.42 -5.92 -21.71
C GLU A 311 -0.01 -6.52 -21.95
N ALA A 312 0.14 -7.85 -21.89
CA ALA A 312 1.43 -8.51 -22.00
C ALA A 312 2.10 -8.28 -23.38
N GLU A 313 1.32 -8.23 -24.47
CA GLU A 313 1.86 -7.94 -25.81
C GLU A 313 2.60 -6.60 -25.86
N TYR A 314 2.06 -5.62 -25.21
CA TYR A 314 2.67 -4.29 -25.14
C TYR A 314 3.91 -4.26 -24.23
N ALA A 315 3.88 -4.98 -23.12
CA ALA A 315 5.04 -5.16 -22.27
C ALA A 315 6.18 -5.81 -23.06
N LYS A 316 5.86 -6.81 -23.89
CA LYS A 316 6.80 -7.50 -24.76
C LYS A 316 7.48 -6.57 -25.76
N GLU A 317 6.71 -5.72 -26.45
CA GLU A 317 7.26 -4.75 -27.39
C GLU A 317 8.28 -3.82 -26.71
N VAL A 318 7.91 -3.26 -25.54
CA VAL A 318 8.81 -2.41 -24.74
C VAL A 318 10.03 -3.19 -24.26
N ALA A 319 9.86 -4.43 -23.81
CA ALA A 319 10.93 -5.31 -23.36
C ALA A 319 11.95 -5.60 -24.47
N GLN A 320 11.46 -5.92 -25.67
CA GLN A 320 12.28 -6.13 -26.85
C GLN A 320 13.08 -4.89 -27.23
N HIS A 321 12.43 -3.71 -27.21
CA HIS A 321 13.10 -2.44 -27.50
C HIS A 321 14.21 -2.13 -26.48
N LEU A 322 13.96 -2.35 -25.20
CA LEU A 322 14.93 -2.10 -24.12
C LEU A 322 16.00 -3.20 -24.00
N GLY A 323 15.81 -4.35 -24.65
CA GLY A 323 16.74 -5.48 -24.59
C GLY A 323 16.73 -6.20 -23.24
N THR A 324 15.58 -6.29 -22.58
CA THR A 324 15.42 -6.99 -21.30
C THR A 324 15.17 -8.49 -21.49
N ASP A 325 15.49 -9.30 -20.46
CA ASP A 325 15.13 -10.72 -20.37
C ASP A 325 13.69 -10.83 -19.85
N HIS A 326 12.74 -10.96 -20.79
CA HIS A 326 11.31 -10.80 -20.52
C HIS A 326 10.58 -12.14 -20.41
N THR A 327 9.80 -12.28 -19.32
CA THR A 327 8.93 -13.44 -19.07
C THR A 327 7.47 -13.00 -19.01
N GLU A 328 6.62 -13.64 -19.80
CA GLU A 328 5.17 -13.41 -19.83
C GLU A 328 4.44 -14.61 -19.20
N LEU A 329 3.41 -14.32 -18.40
CA LEU A 329 2.46 -15.32 -17.91
C LEU A 329 1.07 -14.98 -18.46
N TYR A 330 0.48 -15.91 -19.16
CA TYR A 330 -0.93 -15.83 -19.55
C TYR A 330 -1.76 -16.60 -18.52
N VAL A 331 -2.69 -15.91 -17.89
CA VAL A 331 -3.51 -16.43 -16.80
C VAL A 331 -4.89 -16.73 -17.33
N SER A 332 -5.34 -17.95 -17.09
CA SER A 332 -6.73 -18.35 -17.33
C SER A 332 -7.66 -17.81 -16.25
N ALA A 333 -8.95 -17.72 -16.57
CA ALA A 333 -9.97 -17.41 -15.55
C ALA A 333 -9.92 -18.41 -14.37
N GLN A 334 -9.59 -19.68 -14.63
CA GLN A 334 -9.51 -20.72 -13.61
C GLN A 334 -8.37 -20.46 -12.61
N ASP A 335 -7.18 -20.05 -13.07
CA ASP A 335 -6.07 -19.71 -12.18
C ASP A 335 -6.42 -18.60 -11.18
N ALA A 336 -7.20 -17.62 -11.65
CA ALA A 336 -7.67 -16.54 -10.79
C ALA A 336 -8.78 -17.00 -9.83
N LEU A 337 -9.70 -17.87 -10.30
CA LEU A 337 -10.78 -18.41 -9.47
C LEU A 337 -10.25 -19.30 -8.34
N ASP A 338 -9.24 -20.11 -8.60
CA ASP A 338 -8.59 -20.98 -7.60
C ASP A 338 -7.89 -20.18 -6.49
N LEU A 339 -7.56 -18.92 -6.75
CA LEU A 339 -6.94 -18.04 -5.77
C LEU A 339 -7.96 -17.40 -4.81
N VAL A 340 -9.22 -17.21 -5.24
CA VAL A 340 -10.25 -16.49 -4.47
C VAL A 340 -10.41 -17.00 -3.02
N PRO A 341 -10.47 -18.32 -2.73
CA PRO A 341 -10.60 -18.83 -1.36
C PRO A 341 -9.37 -18.56 -0.46
N ARG A 342 -8.21 -18.21 -1.06
CA ARG A 342 -6.94 -17.94 -0.35
C ARG A 342 -6.75 -16.47 -0.01
N LEU A 343 -7.51 -15.56 -0.66
CA LEU A 343 -7.35 -14.11 -0.45
C LEU A 343 -7.46 -13.68 1.01
N PRO A 344 -8.40 -14.20 1.83
CA PRO A 344 -8.51 -13.84 3.24
C PRO A 344 -7.24 -14.14 4.06
N ASP A 345 -6.52 -15.20 3.73
CA ASP A 345 -5.27 -15.57 4.42
C ASP A 345 -4.10 -14.68 3.98
N ILE A 346 -4.10 -14.26 2.70
CA ILE A 346 -3.05 -13.42 2.11
C ILE A 346 -3.10 -12.01 2.71
N TYR A 347 -4.30 -11.42 2.80
CA TYR A 347 -4.45 -10.02 3.19
C TYR A 347 -4.63 -9.79 4.70
N CYS A 348 -4.87 -10.83 5.49
CA CYS A 348 -5.04 -10.86 6.94
C CYS A 348 -6.13 -9.95 7.54
N GLU A 349 -6.69 -9.04 6.78
CA GLU A 349 -7.93 -8.30 7.02
C GLU A 349 -8.74 -8.25 5.71
N PRO A 350 -10.05 -7.95 5.75
CA PRO A 350 -10.84 -7.87 4.52
C PRO A 350 -10.28 -6.80 3.57
N PHE A 351 -10.01 -7.21 2.33
CA PHE A 351 -9.47 -6.35 1.27
C PHE A 351 -10.16 -6.67 -0.05
N ALA A 352 -10.61 -5.68 -0.79
CA ALA A 352 -11.53 -5.88 -1.90
C ALA A 352 -11.15 -5.18 -3.23
N ASP A 353 -9.91 -4.72 -3.40
CA ASP A 353 -9.43 -4.37 -4.74
C ASP A 353 -9.23 -5.65 -5.57
N SER A 354 -9.98 -5.79 -6.66
CA SER A 354 -9.94 -6.99 -7.50
C SER A 354 -8.61 -7.21 -8.23
N SER A 355 -7.78 -6.17 -8.34
CA SER A 355 -6.43 -6.28 -8.91
C SER A 355 -5.45 -7.03 -8.00
N GLN A 356 -5.85 -7.37 -6.76
CA GLN A 356 -5.11 -8.27 -5.86
C GLN A 356 -4.83 -9.64 -6.53
N LEU A 357 -5.75 -10.14 -7.37
CA LEU A 357 -5.60 -11.40 -8.08
C LEU A 357 -4.43 -11.40 -9.06
N PRO A 358 -4.41 -10.52 -10.10
CA PRO A 358 -3.28 -10.47 -11.02
C PRO A 358 -1.96 -10.07 -10.32
N THR A 359 -1.99 -9.23 -9.28
CA THR A 359 -0.78 -8.86 -8.55
C THR A 359 -0.16 -10.07 -7.83
N PHE A 360 -0.97 -10.94 -7.23
CA PHE A 360 -0.47 -12.17 -6.65
C PHE A 360 0.12 -13.12 -7.69
N LEU A 361 -0.56 -13.29 -8.83
CA LEU A 361 -0.14 -14.22 -9.88
C LEU A 361 1.17 -13.79 -10.54
N VAL A 362 1.35 -12.50 -10.84
CA VAL A 362 2.62 -11.98 -11.39
C VAL A 362 3.75 -12.07 -10.36
N SER A 363 3.45 -11.86 -9.08
CA SER A 363 4.44 -12.02 -8.00
C SER A 363 4.87 -13.48 -7.84
N ARG A 364 3.93 -14.43 -7.94
CA ARG A 364 4.22 -15.88 -7.91
C ARG A 364 5.12 -16.30 -9.07
N MET A 365 4.88 -15.79 -10.28
CA MET A 365 5.73 -16.04 -11.43
C MET A 365 7.13 -15.42 -11.25
N ALA A 366 7.20 -14.15 -10.87
CA ALA A 366 8.47 -13.45 -10.70
C ALA A 366 9.37 -14.15 -9.66
N LYS A 367 8.77 -14.66 -8.56
CA LYS A 367 9.52 -15.39 -7.51
C LYS A 367 10.24 -16.62 -8.01
N GLN A 368 9.81 -17.24 -9.09
CA GLN A 368 10.53 -18.39 -9.69
C GLN A 368 11.89 -18.00 -10.27
N HIS A 369 12.11 -16.71 -10.54
CA HIS A 369 13.29 -16.20 -11.20
C HIS A 369 14.10 -15.20 -10.37
N VAL A 370 13.42 -14.45 -9.48
CA VAL A 370 14.03 -13.37 -8.68
C VAL A 370 13.50 -13.35 -7.26
N THR A 371 14.25 -12.71 -6.36
CA THR A 371 13.83 -12.50 -4.97
C THR A 371 13.36 -11.06 -4.73
N VAL A 372 13.77 -10.13 -5.60
CA VAL A 372 13.42 -8.71 -5.55
C VAL A 372 12.84 -8.29 -6.91
N ALA A 373 11.75 -7.51 -6.90
CA ALA A 373 11.17 -6.91 -8.11
C ALA A 373 10.89 -5.42 -7.91
N LEU A 374 11.36 -4.57 -8.83
CA LEU A 374 11.01 -3.16 -8.85
C LEU A 374 9.64 -2.98 -9.51
N SER A 375 8.86 -2.03 -9.00
CA SER A 375 7.51 -1.68 -9.47
C SER A 375 7.43 -0.21 -9.86
N GLY A 376 6.50 0.12 -10.75
CA GLY A 376 6.19 1.48 -11.19
C GLY A 376 5.03 2.14 -10.42
N ASP A 377 4.64 1.62 -9.26
CA ASP A 377 3.54 2.20 -8.47
C ASP A 377 3.86 3.63 -8.01
N GLY A 378 2.84 4.42 -7.68
CA GLY A 378 2.97 5.82 -7.25
C GLY A 378 3.01 6.85 -8.40
N GLY A 379 3.22 6.42 -9.64
CA GLY A 379 3.30 7.34 -10.79
C GLY A 379 1.97 8.00 -11.14
N ASP A 380 0.86 7.32 -10.95
CA ASP A 380 -0.48 7.88 -11.20
C ASP A 380 -0.81 9.00 -10.19
N GLU A 381 -0.52 8.81 -8.92
CA GLU A 381 -0.81 9.74 -7.83
C GLU A 381 0.11 10.97 -7.87
N LEU A 382 1.39 10.78 -8.18
CA LEU A 382 2.38 11.86 -8.14
C LEU A 382 2.39 12.73 -9.40
N PHE A 383 2.03 12.16 -10.56
CA PHE A 383 2.13 12.83 -11.86
C PHE A 383 0.79 12.97 -12.59
N GLY A 384 -0.33 12.75 -11.90
CA GLY A 384 -1.66 13.02 -12.44
C GLY A 384 -2.14 12.03 -13.49
N GLY A 385 -1.90 10.72 -13.30
CA GLY A 385 -2.19 9.69 -14.29
C GLY A 385 -3.63 9.19 -14.31
N TYR A 386 -4.41 9.35 -13.24
CA TYR A 386 -5.78 8.86 -13.18
C TYR A 386 -6.75 9.70 -14.01
N ASN A 387 -7.68 9.03 -14.68
CA ASN A 387 -8.70 9.68 -15.50
C ASN A 387 -9.51 10.74 -14.73
N PRO A 388 -9.92 10.54 -13.46
CA PRO A 388 -10.64 11.56 -12.69
C PRO A 388 -9.94 12.91 -12.65
N TYR A 389 -8.63 12.97 -12.55
CA TYR A 389 -7.89 14.24 -12.53
C TYR A 389 -8.08 15.06 -13.80
N GLN A 390 -8.36 14.41 -14.93
CA GLN A 390 -8.52 15.08 -16.22
C GLN A 390 -9.98 15.50 -16.49
N PHE A 391 -10.96 14.66 -16.10
CA PHE A 391 -12.37 14.95 -16.41
C PHE A 391 -13.13 15.61 -15.26
N ALA A 392 -12.81 15.30 -13.99
CA ALA A 392 -13.58 15.79 -12.84
C ALA A 392 -13.67 17.32 -12.76
N PRO A 393 -12.59 18.09 -12.98
CA PRO A 393 -12.66 19.55 -12.98
C PRO A 393 -13.61 20.10 -14.05
N ARG A 394 -13.61 19.52 -15.23
CA ARG A 394 -14.51 19.92 -16.34
C ARG A 394 -15.97 19.59 -16.06
N VAL A 395 -16.22 18.40 -15.55
CA VAL A 395 -17.58 17.96 -15.16
C VAL A 395 -18.10 18.84 -14.03
N TRP A 396 -17.27 19.08 -13.01
CA TRP A 396 -17.62 19.95 -11.89
C TRP A 396 -17.90 21.38 -12.31
N SER A 397 -17.06 22.00 -13.15
CA SER A 397 -17.26 23.36 -13.67
C SER A 397 -18.57 23.53 -14.43
N THR A 398 -19.07 22.47 -15.05
CA THR A 398 -20.38 22.46 -15.71
C THR A 398 -21.51 22.24 -14.69
N LEU A 399 -21.32 21.30 -13.78
CA LEU A 399 -22.32 20.91 -12.79
C LEU A 399 -22.63 22.06 -11.81
N GLN A 400 -21.63 22.77 -11.34
CA GLN A 400 -21.77 23.88 -10.39
C GLN A 400 -22.60 25.06 -10.94
N ARG A 401 -22.76 25.19 -12.27
CA ARG A 401 -23.64 26.20 -12.90
C ARG A 401 -25.11 25.93 -12.68
N LEU A 402 -25.48 24.68 -12.36
CA LEU A 402 -26.83 24.32 -12.02
C LEU A 402 -27.05 24.44 -10.50
N PRO A 403 -28.08 25.18 -10.05
CA PRO A 403 -28.39 25.30 -8.63
C PRO A 403 -28.58 23.92 -7.95
N LEU A 404 -28.03 23.77 -6.74
CA LEU A 404 -28.07 22.49 -6.00
C LEU A 404 -29.50 21.89 -5.87
N PRO A 405 -30.55 22.68 -5.55
CA PRO A 405 -31.91 22.13 -5.48
C PRO A 405 -32.39 21.51 -6.79
N LEU A 406 -32.07 22.12 -7.94
CA LEU A 406 -32.45 21.55 -9.25
C LEU A 406 -31.71 20.26 -9.53
N ARG A 407 -30.43 20.16 -9.15
CA ARG A 407 -29.63 18.93 -9.27
C ARG A 407 -30.19 17.81 -8.40
N GLN A 408 -30.61 18.12 -7.18
CA GLN A 408 -31.23 17.15 -6.26
C GLN A 408 -32.57 16.66 -6.77
N ILE A 409 -33.43 17.56 -7.28
CA ILE A 409 -34.72 17.20 -7.90
C ILE A 409 -34.49 16.30 -9.11
N ALA A 410 -33.57 16.67 -10.01
CA ALA A 410 -33.23 15.84 -11.17
C ALA A 410 -32.75 14.43 -10.76
N CYS A 411 -31.90 14.36 -9.72
CA CYS A 411 -31.42 13.09 -9.17
C CYS A 411 -32.61 12.25 -8.65
N CYS A 412 -33.53 12.82 -7.87
CA CYS A 412 -34.70 12.11 -7.35
C CYS A 412 -35.62 11.60 -8.46
N LEU A 413 -35.90 12.41 -9.48
CA LEU A 413 -36.78 12.05 -10.59
C LEU A 413 -36.18 10.95 -11.49
N LEU A 414 -34.85 10.99 -11.70
CA LEU A 414 -34.17 10.10 -12.64
C LEU A 414 -33.62 8.82 -11.98
N SER A 415 -33.48 8.79 -10.66
CA SER A 415 -32.88 7.64 -9.93
C SER A 415 -33.70 6.34 -10.03
N GLY A 416 -34.98 6.42 -10.34
CA GLY A 416 -35.87 5.25 -10.54
C GLY A 416 -35.89 4.70 -11.96
N LEU A 417 -35.28 5.39 -12.93
CA LEU A 417 -35.32 4.97 -14.33
C LEU A 417 -34.15 4.01 -14.68
N PRO A 418 -34.39 3.07 -15.62
CA PRO A 418 -33.31 2.23 -16.16
C PRO A 418 -32.39 3.08 -17.07
N LEU A 419 -31.34 3.65 -16.49
CA LEU A 419 -30.41 4.50 -17.21
C LEU A 419 -29.15 3.73 -17.61
N PRO A 420 -28.53 4.08 -18.76
CA PRO A 420 -27.22 3.56 -19.12
C PRO A 420 -26.19 3.85 -18.00
N ASP A 421 -25.25 2.93 -17.80
CA ASP A 421 -24.27 3.00 -16.69
C ASP A 421 -23.52 4.33 -16.60
N LYS A 422 -23.18 4.94 -17.74
CA LYS A 422 -22.49 6.25 -17.78
C LYS A 422 -23.37 7.37 -17.22
N LEU A 423 -24.67 7.37 -17.56
CA LEU A 423 -25.63 8.35 -17.03
C LEU A 423 -25.94 8.09 -15.55
N ALA A 424 -26.07 6.85 -15.16
CA ALA A 424 -26.28 6.48 -13.76
C ALA A 424 -25.10 6.92 -12.87
N LYS A 425 -23.84 6.77 -13.35
CA LYS A 425 -22.65 7.28 -12.67
C LYS A 425 -22.64 8.81 -12.57
N LEU A 426 -23.05 9.51 -13.63
CA LEU A 426 -23.13 10.97 -13.62
C LEU A 426 -24.20 11.45 -12.64
N LEU A 427 -25.36 10.82 -12.58
CA LEU A 427 -26.42 11.18 -11.64
C LEU A 427 -26.03 11.01 -10.17
N ARG A 428 -25.15 10.06 -9.85
CA ARG A 428 -24.65 9.89 -8.48
C ARG A 428 -23.95 11.14 -7.96
N VAL A 429 -23.26 11.89 -8.81
CA VAL A 429 -22.51 13.08 -8.41
C VAL A 429 -23.34 14.37 -8.43
N PHE A 430 -24.57 14.35 -8.96
CA PHE A 430 -25.45 15.53 -9.01
C PHE A 430 -25.74 16.16 -7.64
N PRO A 431 -25.92 15.39 -6.53
CA PRO A 431 -26.18 15.96 -5.21
C PRO A 431 -24.96 16.60 -4.55
N ALA A 432 -23.78 16.52 -5.16
CA ALA A 432 -22.55 17.07 -4.57
C ALA A 432 -22.67 18.58 -4.34
N LYS A 433 -22.30 19.04 -3.14
CA LYS A 433 -22.35 20.45 -2.76
C LYS A 433 -21.11 21.22 -3.22
N ASP A 434 -19.97 20.54 -3.19
CA ASP A 434 -18.64 21.02 -3.52
C ASP A 434 -17.86 19.97 -4.34
N GLN A 435 -16.70 20.37 -4.84
CA GLN A 435 -15.84 19.50 -5.66
C GLN A 435 -15.25 18.34 -4.86
N GLU A 436 -15.01 18.53 -3.58
CA GLU A 436 -14.49 17.53 -2.67
C GLU A 436 -15.53 16.42 -2.43
N GLN A 437 -16.79 16.81 -2.19
CA GLN A 437 -17.90 15.84 -2.09
C GLN A 437 -18.14 15.12 -3.42
N PHE A 438 -18.03 15.84 -4.55
CA PHE A 438 -18.09 15.22 -5.87
C PHE A 438 -17.05 14.11 -6.03
N TYR A 439 -15.78 14.37 -5.68
CA TYR A 439 -14.73 13.36 -5.76
C TYR A 439 -14.95 12.21 -4.78
N ARG A 440 -15.34 12.50 -3.54
CA ARG A 440 -15.68 11.48 -2.55
C ARG A 440 -16.76 10.51 -3.04
N ILE A 441 -17.78 11.01 -3.75
CA ILE A 441 -18.83 10.16 -4.35
C ILE A 441 -18.23 9.30 -5.48
N LEU A 442 -17.33 9.84 -6.30
CA LEU A 442 -16.65 9.09 -7.35
C LEU A 442 -15.83 7.92 -6.80
N MET A 443 -15.12 8.13 -5.70
CA MET A 443 -14.25 7.14 -5.07
C MET A 443 -15.02 6.14 -4.18
N SER A 444 -16.31 6.39 -3.89
CA SER A 444 -17.12 5.52 -3.03
C SER A 444 -17.74 4.37 -3.81
N HIS A 445 -17.61 3.15 -3.31
CA HIS A 445 -18.35 2.00 -3.80
C HIS A 445 -19.79 2.00 -3.23
N TRP A 446 -19.93 2.15 -1.92
CA TRP A 446 -21.22 2.35 -1.24
C TRP A 446 -21.32 3.79 -0.76
N ASP A 447 -22.40 4.49 -1.17
CA ASP A 447 -22.58 5.91 -0.82
C ASP A 447 -22.97 6.09 0.66
N ASN A 448 -23.68 5.12 1.25
CA ASN A 448 -24.15 5.11 2.63
C ASN A 448 -23.88 3.74 3.30
N PRO A 449 -22.63 3.39 3.62
CA PRO A 449 -22.31 2.10 4.24
C PRO A 449 -23.00 1.88 5.60
N GLY A 450 -23.26 2.93 6.37
CA GLY A 450 -23.98 2.84 7.65
C GLY A 450 -25.41 2.32 7.57
N GLN A 451 -26.05 2.35 6.38
CA GLN A 451 -27.35 1.70 6.16
C GLN A 451 -27.22 0.20 5.91
N LEU A 452 -26.03 -0.24 5.54
CA LEU A 452 -25.72 -1.64 5.22
C LEU A 452 -25.11 -2.36 6.41
N VAL A 453 -24.17 -1.73 7.11
CA VAL A 453 -23.51 -2.28 8.30
C VAL A 453 -24.38 -2.01 9.52
N THR A 454 -24.84 -3.05 10.18
CA THR A 454 -25.64 -2.96 11.41
C THR A 454 -24.84 -2.28 12.52
N ALA A 455 -25.35 -1.17 13.06
CA ALA A 455 -24.67 -0.34 14.07
C ALA A 455 -23.28 0.17 13.65
N GLY A 456 -23.03 0.29 12.33
CA GLY A 456 -21.79 0.82 11.80
C GLY A 456 -21.85 2.34 11.66
N ASN A 457 -20.89 3.04 12.28
CA ASN A 457 -20.66 4.46 12.08
C ASN A 457 -19.29 4.63 11.41
N GLU A 458 -19.25 5.35 10.29
CA GLU A 458 -17.98 5.59 9.60
C GLU A 458 -17.08 6.52 10.42
N TYR A 459 -15.82 6.14 10.52
CA TYR A 459 -14.78 6.98 11.13
C TYR A 459 -14.32 8.09 10.18
N PRO A 460 -13.75 9.18 10.73
CA PRO A 460 -13.11 10.20 9.91
C PRO A 460 -11.88 9.63 9.19
N THR A 461 -11.75 9.95 7.90
CA THR A 461 -10.61 9.59 7.06
C THR A 461 -10.02 10.83 6.43
N LEU A 462 -8.84 10.76 5.81
CA LEU A 462 -8.25 11.90 5.13
C LEU A 462 -9.24 12.58 4.16
N ILE A 463 -9.93 11.80 3.33
CA ILE A 463 -10.85 12.33 2.29
C ILE A 463 -12.06 13.07 2.89
N ASN A 464 -12.51 12.73 4.10
CA ASN A 464 -13.69 13.34 4.71
C ASN A 464 -13.39 14.28 5.89
N SER A 465 -12.11 14.52 6.21
CA SER A 465 -11.66 15.35 7.34
C SER A 465 -10.94 16.60 6.85
N THR A 466 -11.67 17.69 6.65
CA THR A 466 -11.12 18.96 6.13
C THR A 466 -9.94 19.50 6.95
N ALA A 467 -9.89 19.19 8.25
CA ALA A 467 -8.79 19.60 9.13
C ALA A 467 -7.46 18.87 8.80
N GLN A 468 -7.53 17.77 8.06
CA GLN A 468 -6.35 16.98 7.67
C GLN A 468 -5.90 17.26 6.23
N TRP A 469 -6.61 18.10 5.49
CA TRP A 469 -6.25 18.39 4.11
C TRP A 469 -5.03 19.30 4.02
N PRO A 470 -4.07 19.02 3.12
CA PRO A 470 -3.04 20.00 2.78
C PRO A 470 -3.66 21.15 2.00
N LYS A 471 -3.06 22.33 2.11
CA LYS A 471 -3.43 23.47 1.29
C LYS A 471 -2.95 23.24 -0.14
N THR A 472 -3.89 23.21 -1.07
CA THR A 472 -3.63 23.04 -2.50
C THR A 472 -4.13 24.24 -3.31
N ASP A 473 -3.55 24.47 -4.48
CA ASP A 473 -3.85 25.61 -5.37
C ASP A 473 -4.97 25.31 -6.37
N CYS A 474 -5.28 24.03 -6.61
CA CYS A 474 -6.30 23.60 -7.56
C CYS A 474 -6.93 22.24 -7.17
N PHE A 475 -8.05 21.92 -7.82
CA PHE A 475 -8.78 20.70 -7.54
C PHE A 475 -8.00 19.43 -7.93
N GLU A 476 -7.25 19.49 -9.03
CA GLU A 476 -6.40 18.39 -9.48
C GLU A 476 -5.33 18.04 -8.43
N HIS A 477 -4.61 19.04 -7.90
CA HIS A 477 -3.64 18.81 -6.83
C HIS A 477 -4.29 18.31 -5.54
N TRP A 478 -5.52 18.76 -5.22
CA TRP A 478 -6.25 18.24 -4.07
C TRP A 478 -6.61 16.75 -4.27
N MET A 479 -7.12 16.35 -5.44
CA MET A 479 -7.41 14.94 -5.73
C MET A 479 -6.15 14.07 -5.64
N MET A 480 -5.04 14.53 -6.25
CA MET A 480 -3.74 13.84 -6.18
C MET A 480 -3.25 13.70 -4.73
N ALA A 481 -3.43 14.74 -3.91
CA ALA A 481 -3.04 14.71 -2.49
C ALA A 481 -3.88 13.71 -1.68
N MET A 482 -5.19 13.63 -1.93
CA MET A 482 -6.06 12.65 -1.28
C MET A 482 -5.69 11.21 -1.67
N ASP A 483 -5.41 10.97 -2.95
CA ASP A 483 -5.03 9.64 -3.42
C ASP A 483 -3.62 9.26 -2.92
N ALA A 484 -2.65 10.16 -2.95
CA ALA A 484 -1.32 9.92 -2.43
C ALA A 484 -1.30 9.68 -0.90
N GLY A 485 -2.19 10.35 -0.15
CA GLY A 485 -2.25 10.26 1.31
C GLY A 485 -3.13 9.14 1.85
N GLN A 486 -4.01 8.54 1.05
CA GLN A 486 -4.91 7.48 1.52
C GLN A 486 -4.96 6.29 0.54
N TYR A 487 -5.39 6.47 -0.71
CA TYR A 487 -5.58 5.37 -1.66
C TYR A 487 -4.27 4.65 -1.98
N MET A 488 -3.20 5.39 -2.28
CA MET A 488 -1.88 4.83 -2.55
C MET A 488 -1.36 4.00 -1.37
N ILE A 489 -1.49 4.54 -0.15
CA ILE A 489 -0.96 3.92 1.06
C ILE A 489 -1.74 2.66 1.45
N ASP A 490 -3.07 2.76 1.50
CA ASP A 490 -3.91 1.74 2.14
C ASP A 490 -4.58 0.77 1.16
N ASP A 491 -4.53 1.06 -0.16
CA ASP A 491 -4.93 0.14 -1.22
C ASP A 491 -3.71 -0.35 -2.00
N ILE A 492 -3.04 0.53 -2.77
CA ILE A 492 -2.00 0.13 -3.73
C ILE A 492 -0.82 -0.55 -3.04
N LEU A 493 -0.23 0.09 -2.02
CA LEU A 493 0.95 -0.45 -1.34
C LEU A 493 0.61 -1.68 -0.48
N VAL A 494 -0.56 -1.73 0.14
CA VAL A 494 -1.04 -2.92 0.86
C VAL A 494 -1.20 -4.09 -0.10
N LYS A 495 -1.83 -3.88 -1.25
CA LYS A 495 -1.99 -4.89 -2.28
C LYS A 495 -0.66 -5.46 -2.74
N VAL A 496 0.28 -4.58 -3.09
CA VAL A 496 1.59 -4.97 -3.60
C VAL A 496 2.38 -5.74 -2.52
N ASP A 497 2.46 -5.23 -1.29
CA ASP A 497 3.17 -5.91 -0.20
C ASP A 497 2.57 -7.28 0.10
N ARG A 498 1.25 -7.39 0.29
CA ARG A 498 0.60 -8.66 0.66
C ARG A 498 0.72 -9.71 -0.43
N ALA A 499 0.43 -9.33 -1.68
CA ALA A 499 0.50 -10.25 -2.81
C ALA A 499 1.93 -10.76 -3.07
N ALA A 500 2.92 -9.88 -2.99
CA ALA A 500 4.31 -10.23 -3.20
C ALA A 500 4.86 -11.06 -2.03
N MET A 501 4.61 -10.64 -0.78
CA MET A 501 5.13 -11.35 0.39
C MET A 501 4.47 -12.71 0.62
N ALA A 502 3.23 -12.91 0.22
CA ALA A 502 2.62 -14.24 0.21
C ALA A 502 3.36 -15.24 -0.71
N ASN A 503 4.22 -14.72 -1.59
CA ASN A 503 5.13 -15.49 -2.45
C ASN A 503 6.61 -15.34 -2.04
N SER A 504 6.93 -14.75 -0.89
CA SER A 504 8.31 -14.44 -0.46
C SER A 504 9.10 -13.62 -1.49
N LEU A 505 8.44 -12.68 -2.18
CA LEU A 505 9.04 -11.75 -3.13
C LEU A 505 9.08 -10.35 -2.52
N GLU A 506 10.24 -9.70 -2.51
CA GLU A 506 10.33 -8.30 -2.13
C GLU A 506 9.97 -7.38 -3.31
N THR A 507 9.13 -6.37 -3.04
CA THR A 507 8.85 -5.29 -3.99
C THR A 507 9.46 -3.98 -3.52
N ARG A 508 10.01 -3.21 -4.48
CA ARG A 508 10.59 -1.88 -4.29
C ARG A 508 9.96 -0.91 -5.28
N VAL A 509 9.73 0.34 -4.83
CA VAL A 509 8.98 1.33 -5.61
C VAL A 509 9.80 2.62 -5.79
N PRO A 510 10.64 2.73 -6.85
CA PRO A 510 11.53 3.87 -7.04
C PRO A 510 10.83 5.23 -7.13
N LEU A 511 9.61 5.28 -7.66
CA LEU A 511 8.85 6.52 -7.73
C LEU A 511 8.41 7.04 -6.34
N LEU A 512 8.41 6.18 -5.33
CA LEU A 512 8.10 6.54 -3.94
C LEU A 512 9.34 6.90 -3.10
N ASP A 513 10.53 6.96 -3.69
CA ASP A 513 11.66 7.61 -3.03
C ASP A 513 11.25 9.05 -2.65
N HIS A 514 11.39 9.42 -1.37
CA HIS A 514 10.88 10.70 -0.89
C HIS A 514 11.46 11.90 -1.67
N ARG A 515 12.68 11.77 -2.23
CA ARG A 515 13.30 12.82 -3.05
C ARG A 515 12.58 12.99 -4.40
N VAL A 516 12.07 11.89 -4.97
CA VAL A 516 11.20 11.92 -6.17
C VAL A 516 9.85 12.53 -5.81
N VAL A 517 9.27 12.14 -4.67
CA VAL A 517 7.98 12.66 -4.17
C VAL A 517 8.07 14.17 -3.91
N GLU A 518 9.11 14.61 -3.21
CA GLU A 518 9.35 16.03 -2.92
C GLU A 518 9.51 16.86 -4.19
N LEU A 519 10.25 16.35 -5.18
CA LEU A 519 10.37 16.99 -6.49
C LEU A 519 9.03 17.01 -7.23
N ALA A 520 8.28 15.90 -7.24
CA ALA A 520 6.99 15.81 -7.91
C ALA A 520 6.02 16.88 -7.42
N TRP A 521 5.99 17.18 -6.11
CA TRP A 521 5.13 18.24 -5.56
C TRP A 521 5.63 19.65 -5.82
N GLN A 522 6.90 19.86 -6.18
CA GLN A 522 7.40 21.15 -6.68
C GLN A 522 6.99 21.42 -8.14
N LEU A 523 6.72 20.35 -8.92
CA LEU A 523 6.35 20.53 -10.34
C LEU A 523 4.96 21.15 -10.49
N PRO A 524 4.82 22.25 -11.24
CA PRO A 524 3.52 22.87 -11.55
C PRO A 524 2.57 21.90 -12.25
N LEU A 525 1.26 22.11 -12.12
CA LEU A 525 0.24 21.22 -12.69
C LEU A 525 0.43 20.98 -14.20
N HIS A 526 0.82 22.00 -14.98
CA HIS A 526 1.00 21.87 -16.43
C HIS A 526 2.19 20.95 -16.82
N MET A 527 3.11 20.68 -15.89
CA MET A 527 4.18 19.67 -16.07
C MET A 527 3.74 18.26 -15.66
N LYS A 528 2.59 18.12 -15.01
CA LYS A 528 1.97 16.83 -14.66
C LYS A 528 0.86 16.48 -15.64
N ILE A 529 -0.07 17.43 -15.87
CA ILE A 529 -1.24 17.26 -16.75
C ILE A 529 -1.21 18.36 -17.81
N ARG A 530 -1.03 17.97 -19.08
CA ARG A 530 -0.94 18.92 -20.21
C ARG A 530 -1.82 18.44 -21.37
N GLY A 531 -2.68 19.32 -21.87
CA GLY A 531 -3.56 19.01 -23.02
C GLY A 531 -4.56 17.88 -22.75
N GLY A 532 -4.89 17.59 -21.49
CA GLY A 532 -5.74 16.46 -21.11
C GLY A 532 -4.98 15.11 -21.05
N VAL A 533 -3.65 15.14 -21.07
CA VAL A 533 -2.78 13.94 -20.91
C VAL A 533 -2.05 14.05 -19.58
N GLY A 534 -2.19 13.03 -18.74
CA GLY A 534 -1.47 12.91 -17.49
C GLY A 534 -0.04 12.42 -17.64
N LYS A 535 0.76 12.56 -16.55
CA LYS A 535 2.15 12.12 -16.47
C LYS A 535 3.07 12.79 -17.51
N TRP A 536 2.79 14.03 -17.86
CA TRP A 536 3.48 14.67 -18.98
C TRP A 536 5.01 14.62 -18.81
N VAL A 537 5.55 15.10 -17.70
CA VAL A 537 7.01 15.14 -17.47
C VAL A 537 7.61 13.73 -17.39
N LEU A 538 6.89 12.75 -16.81
CA LEU A 538 7.34 11.37 -16.74
C LEU A 538 7.36 10.71 -18.13
N ARG A 539 6.40 11.08 -19.00
CA ARG A 539 6.41 10.67 -20.42
C ARG A 539 7.62 11.27 -21.17
N GLU A 540 7.94 12.55 -20.94
CA GLU A 540 9.11 13.17 -21.56
C GLU A 540 10.44 12.51 -21.11
N VAL A 541 10.53 12.03 -19.86
CA VAL A 541 11.64 11.17 -19.41
C VAL A 541 11.64 9.87 -20.20
N LEU A 542 10.50 9.17 -20.26
CA LEU A 542 10.42 7.87 -20.94
C LEU A 542 10.73 7.96 -22.43
N TYR A 543 10.30 9.01 -23.13
CA TYR A 543 10.51 9.20 -24.58
C TYR A 543 11.98 9.39 -24.98
N ARG A 544 12.87 9.62 -24.02
CA ARG A 544 14.32 9.57 -24.26
C ARG A 544 14.86 8.15 -24.45
N HIS A 545 14.08 7.15 -24.03
CA HIS A 545 14.48 5.74 -23.96
C HIS A 545 13.60 4.81 -24.80
N VAL A 546 12.33 5.17 -24.98
CA VAL A 546 11.32 4.36 -25.69
C VAL A 546 10.57 5.26 -26.68
N PRO A 547 10.39 4.84 -27.95
CA PRO A 547 9.61 5.61 -28.91
C PRO A 547 8.19 5.89 -28.46
N ARG A 548 7.69 7.11 -28.78
CA ARG A 548 6.35 7.56 -28.38
C ARG A 548 5.24 6.61 -28.84
N GLU A 549 5.36 6.07 -30.01
CA GLU A 549 4.38 5.21 -30.68
C GLU A 549 4.13 3.91 -29.87
N MET A 550 5.12 3.44 -29.13
CA MET A 550 4.99 2.28 -28.26
C MET A 550 4.18 2.57 -27.00
N ILE A 551 4.12 3.84 -26.58
CA ILE A 551 3.53 4.26 -25.29
C ILE A 551 2.19 4.98 -25.46
N GLU A 552 2.01 5.76 -26.55
CA GLU A 552 0.80 6.56 -26.78
C GLU A 552 -0.35 5.70 -27.30
N ARG A 553 -1.05 5.06 -26.37
CA ARG A 553 -2.19 4.18 -26.62
C ARG A 553 -3.20 4.26 -25.50
N PRO A 554 -4.47 3.85 -25.71
CA PRO A 554 -5.46 3.79 -24.65
C PRO A 554 -5.01 2.85 -23.52
N LYS A 555 -4.95 3.37 -22.30
CA LYS A 555 -4.65 2.57 -21.09
C LYS A 555 -5.80 1.59 -20.87
N LYS A 556 -5.50 0.30 -20.76
CA LYS A 556 -6.38 -0.73 -20.24
C LYS A 556 -5.93 -1.03 -18.81
N GLY A 557 -6.87 -1.05 -17.86
CA GLY A 557 -6.51 -1.28 -16.45
C GLY A 557 -6.34 -2.76 -16.13
N PHE A 558 -5.61 -3.06 -15.07
CA PHE A 558 -5.40 -4.39 -14.48
C PHE A 558 -6.68 -4.91 -13.82
N SER A 559 -7.76 -5.11 -14.61
CA SER A 559 -9.08 -5.49 -14.11
C SER A 559 -9.47 -6.91 -14.55
N VAL A 560 -10.14 -7.63 -13.66
CA VAL A 560 -10.71 -8.94 -13.93
C VAL A 560 -12.22 -8.81 -14.21
N PRO A 561 -12.84 -9.71 -14.99
CA PRO A 561 -14.26 -9.67 -15.35
C PRO A 561 -15.15 -10.14 -14.18
N LEU A 562 -14.99 -9.49 -13.02
CA LEU A 562 -15.64 -9.87 -11.76
C LEU A 562 -17.17 -10.01 -11.88
N GLY A 563 -17.81 -9.13 -12.66
CA GLY A 563 -19.26 -9.18 -12.86
C GLY A 563 -19.73 -10.44 -13.58
N GLN A 564 -18.94 -10.95 -14.51
CA GLN A 564 -19.21 -12.21 -15.20
C GLN A 564 -18.96 -13.40 -14.28
N TRP A 565 -17.88 -13.37 -13.52
CA TRP A 565 -17.53 -14.43 -12.57
C TRP A 565 -18.59 -14.62 -11.48
N LEU A 566 -19.10 -13.54 -10.92
CA LEU A 566 -20.18 -13.60 -9.92
C LEU A 566 -21.52 -14.07 -10.47
N ARG A 567 -21.78 -13.92 -11.78
CA ARG A 567 -22.97 -14.52 -12.43
C ARG A 567 -22.73 -15.95 -12.91
N GLY A 568 -21.48 -16.38 -12.98
CA GLY A 568 -21.06 -17.69 -13.50
C GLY A 568 -20.32 -18.52 -12.46
N PRO A 569 -18.99 -18.72 -12.60
CA PRO A 569 -18.23 -19.70 -11.81
C PRO A 569 -18.18 -19.40 -10.29
N LEU A 570 -18.29 -18.15 -9.87
CA LEU A 570 -18.32 -17.76 -8.44
C LEU A 570 -19.74 -17.65 -7.87
N ARG A 571 -20.78 -17.98 -8.64
CA ARG A 571 -22.17 -17.76 -8.23
C ARG A 571 -22.53 -18.55 -6.97
N ASP A 572 -22.23 -19.84 -6.94
CA ASP A 572 -22.61 -20.71 -5.82
C ASP A 572 -21.82 -20.38 -4.55
N TRP A 573 -20.54 -20.04 -4.69
CA TRP A 573 -19.70 -19.54 -3.61
C TRP A 573 -20.26 -18.22 -3.04
N ALA A 574 -20.62 -17.28 -3.90
CA ALA A 574 -21.22 -16.01 -3.48
C ALA A 574 -22.61 -16.20 -2.84
N GLU A 575 -23.44 -17.09 -3.39
CA GLU A 575 -24.76 -17.40 -2.82
C GLU A 575 -24.65 -17.98 -1.41
N ALA A 576 -23.66 -18.86 -1.16
CA ALA A 576 -23.42 -19.42 0.17
C ALA A 576 -23.02 -18.34 1.19
N LEU A 577 -22.12 -17.40 0.80
CA LEU A 577 -21.66 -16.31 1.66
C LEU A 577 -22.73 -15.23 1.88
N LEU A 578 -23.61 -15.00 0.91
CA LEU A 578 -24.67 -14.00 0.97
C LEU A 578 -26.02 -14.60 1.36
N ASN A 579 -26.06 -15.85 1.86
CA ASN A 579 -27.27 -16.48 2.33
C ASN A 579 -27.96 -15.63 3.41
N LYS A 580 -29.29 -15.51 3.36
CA LYS A 580 -30.04 -14.60 4.22
C LYS A 580 -29.91 -14.98 5.70
N GLU A 581 -30.12 -16.25 6.02
CA GLU A 581 -30.10 -16.79 7.37
C GLU A 581 -28.70 -16.60 7.99
N ARG A 582 -27.67 -16.83 7.20
CA ARG A 582 -26.27 -16.61 7.60
C ARG A 582 -26.01 -15.13 7.94
N LEU A 583 -26.38 -14.21 7.06
CA LEU A 583 -26.18 -12.77 7.29
C LEU A 583 -26.93 -12.28 8.54
N GLU A 584 -28.11 -12.83 8.82
CA GLU A 584 -28.91 -12.52 10.01
C GLU A 584 -28.27 -13.08 11.29
N GLN A 585 -27.73 -14.29 11.26
CA GLN A 585 -27.04 -14.90 12.40
C GLN A 585 -25.73 -14.17 12.76
N GLU A 586 -24.94 -13.81 11.76
CA GLU A 586 -23.67 -13.08 11.96
C GLU A 586 -23.91 -11.62 12.38
N GLY A 587 -25.01 -10.99 11.96
CA GLY A 587 -25.49 -9.69 12.42
C GLY A 587 -24.60 -8.49 12.05
N TYR A 588 -23.77 -8.63 11.00
CA TYR A 588 -22.95 -7.51 10.51
C TYR A 588 -23.66 -6.69 9.43
N PHE A 589 -24.49 -7.32 8.61
CA PHE A 589 -25.12 -6.67 7.47
C PHE A 589 -26.64 -6.70 7.51
N ASN A 590 -27.25 -5.69 6.91
CA ASN A 590 -28.69 -5.70 6.59
C ASN A 590 -28.94 -6.70 5.45
N SER A 591 -29.44 -7.90 5.81
CA SER A 591 -29.68 -9.02 4.89
C SER A 591 -30.60 -8.63 3.72
N ILE A 592 -31.64 -7.81 3.96
CA ILE A 592 -32.61 -7.37 2.94
C ILE A 592 -31.92 -6.54 1.86
N VAL A 593 -31.04 -5.61 2.25
CA VAL A 593 -30.30 -4.76 1.32
C VAL A 593 -29.33 -5.58 0.50
N VAL A 594 -28.56 -6.46 1.15
CA VAL A 594 -27.58 -7.34 0.48
C VAL A 594 -28.26 -8.23 -0.55
N ARG A 595 -29.35 -8.93 -0.15
CA ARG A 595 -30.07 -9.85 -1.03
C ARG A 595 -30.71 -9.15 -2.23
N ARG A 596 -31.23 -7.94 -2.05
CA ARG A 596 -31.75 -7.13 -3.16
C ARG A 596 -30.63 -6.80 -4.17
N VAL A 597 -29.48 -6.30 -3.71
CA VAL A 597 -28.35 -5.94 -4.57
C VAL A 597 -27.82 -7.17 -5.31
N TRP A 598 -27.73 -8.31 -4.64
CA TRP A 598 -27.36 -9.59 -5.22
C TRP A 598 -28.33 -10.05 -6.31
N SER A 599 -29.66 -10.02 -6.02
CA SER A 599 -30.69 -10.35 -7.00
C SER A 599 -30.65 -9.46 -8.24
N ASP A 600 -30.49 -8.13 -8.07
CA ASP A 600 -30.38 -7.18 -9.18
C ASP A 600 -29.15 -7.44 -10.05
N HIS A 601 -28.05 -7.86 -9.42
CA HIS A 601 -26.82 -8.25 -10.13
C HIS A 601 -27.02 -9.53 -10.94
N LEU A 602 -27.61 -10.57 -10.36
CA LEU A 602 -27.88 -11.85 -11.05
C LEU A 602 -28.84 -11.70 -12.22
N GLN A 603 -29.87 -10.85 -12.08
CA GLN A 603 -30.85 -10.57 -13.13
C GLN A 603 -30.31 -9.66 -14.25
N GLY A 604 -29.07 -9.19 -14.14
CA GLY A 604 -28.46 -8.27 -15.12
C GLY A 604 -29.08 -6.87 -15.15
N LYS A 605 -29.92 -6.51 -14.16
CA LYS A 605 -30.51 -5.17 -14.08
C LYS A 605 -29.46 -4.08 -13.90
N ARG A 606 -28.45 -4.36 -13.09
CA ARG A 606 -27.28 -3.48 -12.86
C ARG A 606 -26.06 -4.33 -12.52
N ASP A 607 -24.87 -3.84 -12.90
CA ASP A 607 -23.63 -4.43 -12.44
C ASP A 607 -23.28 -3.90 -11.04
N HIS A 608 -23.36 -4.77 -10.04
CA HIS A 608 -23.03 -4.49 -8.66
C HIS A 608 -21.77 -5.23 -8.19
N ALA A 609 -20.98 -5.78 -9.10
CA ALA A 609 -19.85 -6.63 -8.77
C ALA A 609 -18.92 -6.01 -7.73
N ARG A 610 -18.48 -4.76 -7.92
CA ARG A 610 -17.58 -4.08 -6.98
C ARG A 610 -18.18 -3.86 -5.59
N LYS A 611 -19.50 -3.60 -5.50
CA LYS A 611 -20.22 -3.46 -4.23
C LYS A 611 -20.30 -4.78 -3.48
N LEU A 612 -20.63 -5.83 -4.19
CA LEU A 612 -20.77 -7.19 -3.66
C LEU A 612 -19.43 -7.76 -3.25
N TRP A 613 -18.36 -7.44 -3.99
CA TRP A 613 -17.04 -7.95 -3.72
C TRP A 613 -16.51 -7.56 -2.33
N GLY A 614 -16.76 -6.33 -1.88
CA GLY A 614 -16.42 -5.90 -0.52
C GLY A 614 -17.11 -6.73 0.57
N ILE A 615 -18.40 -7.04 0.35
CA ILE A 615 -19.17 -7.90 1.27
C ILE A 615 -18.63 -9.33 1.24
N LEU A 616 -18.39 -9.88 0.05
CA LEU A 616 -17.88 -11.24 -0.13
C LEU A 616 -16.50 -11.44 0.48
N MET A 617 -15.60 -10.47 0.32
CA MET A 617 -14.27 -10.53 0.94
C MET A 617 -14.35 -10.47 2.47
N PHE A 618 -15.25 -9.68 3.03
CA PHE A 618 -15.50 -9.70 4.47
C PHE A 618 -16.07 -11.04 4.93
N GLN A 619 -17.08 -11.58 4.24
CA GLN A 619 -17.70 -12.85 4.60
C GLN A 619 -16.73 -14.03 4.50
N ALA A 620 -15.91 -14.06 3.43
CA ALA A 620 -14.88 -15.08 3.27
C ALA A 620 -13.76 -14.97 4.33
N TRP A 621 -13.43 -13.75 4.74
CA TRP A 621 -12.50 -13.53 5.84
C TRP A 621 -13.11 -13.96 7.18
N LEU A 622 -14.38 -13.64 7.44
CA LEU A 622 -15.09 -13.99 8.67
C LEU A 622 -15.17 -15.51 8.88
N GLU A 623 -15.32 -16.30 7.80
CA GLU A 623 -15.30 -17.78 7.88
C GLU A 623 -14.00 -18.35 8.48
N LYS A 624 -12.91 -17.58 8.41
CA LYS A 624 -11.58 -18.02 8.87
C LYS A 624 -11.22 -17.46 10.25
N GLN A 625 -12.14 -16.77 10.94
CA GLN A 625 -11.92 -16.22 12.27
C GLN A 625 -12.30 -17.20 13.36
#